data_57f84ffbd1afe840062fa6210fdc5a98
#
_entry.id   57f84ffbd1afe840062fa6210fdc5a98
#
_cell.length_a   1.000
_cell.length_b   1.000
_cell.length_c   1.000
_cell.angle_alpha   90.00
_cell.angle_beta   90.00
_cell.angle_gamma   90.00
#
_symmetry.space_group_name_H-M   'P 1'
#
loop_
_entity.id
_entity.type
_entity.pdbx_description
1 polymer ?
#
loop_
_entity_poly.entity_id
_entity_poly.type
_entity_poly.pdbx_seq_one_letter_code
_entity_poly.pdbx_strand_id
1 'polypeptide(L)'
;MLFSFFYAGMISIGLFAGTDVPAVDTLGAATVTADKGVIISRVDKISTKQSLTISDALSLSSGLHVVDNGGLAGLKTVNLRGLGSAHTAIYLDGVRVGNVQSGQNDLGMLPLEDLQTISVDYAQNAVAFKTARPEFRDFPIAGKVKFYAGSFGTYLPSARLDFRLSDKLSLSANAAGIISKGDFTYGNGLVRTNNDLQQYRGGLDLWGLMDNGDYHVKAYYSQAERGTPGSISWPSDDRQADKNAFVQGYVRKSFGKLYTLRISAKGSYDDIYYSSSWDDSNYGQTELQLNTAHGFQVTDWCNVSFAADIQWDNLVSSIYGASRLSAFTALASSFKTKRLLANVALEFNGTVDKDALSRHAFSPSADIRFRVFDGFDVLAFGRRAYRVPTFNELYYVGYGNPELRPEDAWMTDLGVEYSRDFSGAWKVNAKMNGFLNYLTDKIASAPTAEDPNIWAPYNIGKVLSSGMDLAGGFAWQNADWKCSFDVKYTLLSAVDKTPDSYTYGQQIPYIAKHTLVLNAVASWKGWALIPVWQLRAGRIDGSGTIDDWNTLNLTLRKELKLPKTGPLSFSFSVRNLLDCRYEISSGYPMPGRSLIGGVEYLF
;
A
#
# COMPACT_ATOMS: atom_id res chain seq x y z
N MET A 1 1.55 2.06 -15.88
CA MET A 1 1.61 0.95 -14.92
C MET A 1 2.96 0.26 -14.84
N LEU A 2 3.65 0.03 -15.93
CA LEU A 2 5.02 -0.54 -15.99
C LEU A 2 6.10 0.37 -15.39
N PHE A 3 5.88 1.67 -15.34
CA PHE A 3 6.84 2.62 -14.75
C PHE A 3 6.95 2.58 -13.24
N SER A 4 5.98 2.00 -12.53
CA SER A 4 6.11 1.75 -11.10
C SER A 4 7.31 0.86 -10.77
N PHE A 5 7.76 0.05 -11.72
CA PHE A 5 8.94 -0.78 -11.56
C PHE A 5 10.25 0.02 -11.52
N PHE A 6 10.25 1.25 -12.05
CA PHE A 6 11.46 2.04 -12.15
C PHE A 6 11.70 2.97 -10.95
N TYR A 7 10.72 3.12 -10.03
CA TYR A 7 10.76 4.17 -9.02
C TYR A 7 10.84 3.77 -7.55
N ALA A 8 10.76 2.50 -7.20
CA ALA A 8 10.80 2.06 -5.81
C ALA A 8 12.22 1.89 -5.24
N GLY A 9 13.09 2.83 -5.44
CA GLY A 9 14.44 2.78 -4.88
C GLY A 9 15.00 4.13 -4.42
N MET A 10 15.20 4.28 -3.14
CA MET A 10 15.95 5.31 -2.42
C MET A 10 15.36 6.71 -2.24
N ILE A 11 14.96 7.01 -1.06
CA ILE A 11 15.64 7.84 -0.06
C ILE A 11 15.21 7.31 1.31
N SER A 12 16.11 6.64 2.00
CA SER A 12 15.97 6.40 3.42
C SER A 12 16.20 7.72 4.14
N ILE A 13 15.14 8.39 4.56
CA ILE A 13 15.23 9.05 5.84
C ILE A 13 15.03 7.93 6.83
N GLY A 14 16.08 7.16 7.05
CA GLY A 14 16.15 6.22 8.14
C GLY A 14 16.19 7.04 9.41
N LEU A 15 15.08 7.10 10.12
CA LEU A 15 15.09 7.41 11.52
C LEU A 15 15.90 6.34 12.21
N PHE A 16 17.13 6.69 12.56
CA PHE A 16 18.05 6.03 13.46
C PHE A 16 17.92 4.51 13.63
N ALA A 17 18.64 3.78 12.81
CA ALA A 17 19.30 2.57 13.23
C ALA A 17 20.80 2.80 12.97
N GLY A 18 21.52 3.15 14.01
CA GLY A 18 22.98 3.16 13.95
C GLY A 18 23.47 1.73 13.92
N THR A 19 24.04 1.35 12.83
CA THR A 19 25.21 0.49 12.63
C THR A 19 25.64 0.71 11.20
N ASP A 20 26.90 0.98 10.99
CA ASP A 20 27.56 0.97 9.69
C ASP A 20 27.32 -0.39 9.05
N VAL A 21 26.36 -0.46 8.16
CA VAL A 21 26.18 -1.57 7.23
C VAL A 21 26.63 -1.01 5.88
N PRO A 22 27.58 -1.66 5.20
CA PRO A 22 27.92 -1.26 3.84
C PRO A 22 26.64 -1.20 3.02
N ALA A 23 26.51 -0.18 2.19
CA ALA A 23 25.36 0.03 1.32
C ALA A 23 25.20 -1.16 0.38
N VAL A 24 24.50 -2.20 0.84
CA VAL A 24 24.06 -3.30 0.01
C VAL A 24 22.73 -2.88 -0.58
N ASP A 25 22.78 -2.69 -1.86
CA ASP A 25 21.73 -2.31 -2.77
C ASP A 25 20.37 -2.87 -2.43
N THR A 26 19.49 -1.98 -2.20
CA THR A 26 18.07 -2.25 -2.01
C THR A 26 17.38 -2.29 -3.37
N LEU A 27 16.89 -3.45 -3.77
CA LEU A 27 16.47 -3.70 -5.13
C LEU A 27 14.99 -4.04 -5.23
N GLY A 28 14.22 -3.10 -5.74
CA GLY A 28 12.93 -3.34 -6.37
C GLY A 28 13.06 -3.25 -7.90
N ALA A 29 12.03 -3.53 -8.66
CA ALA A 29 12.02 -3.43 -10.13
C ALA A 29 12.43 -2.06 -10.68
N ALA A 30 12.32 -1.02 -9.86
CA ALA A 30 12.93 0.28 -10.08
C ALA A 30 14.43 0.26 -10.35
N THR A 31 15.10 -0.83 -10.09
CA THR A 31 16.56 -0.87 -10.04
C THR A 31 17.21 -1.24 -11.36
N VAL A 32 16.49 -1.53 -12.42
CA VAL A 32 17.12 -1.56 -13.75
C VAL A 32 17.67 -0.19 -14.11
N THR A 33 17.05 0.86 -13.57
CA THR A 33 17.58 2.22 -13.64
C THR A 33 18.21 2.71 -12.33
N ALA A 34 18.04 2.01 -11.21
CA ALA A 34 18.27 2.57 -9.88
C ALA A 34 19.62 2.25 -9.24
N ASP A 35 20.46 1.39 -9.80
CA ASP A 35 21.88 1.44 -9.42
C ASP A 35 22.50 2.81 -9.75
N LYS A 36 21.79 3.60 -10.54
CA LYS A 36 22.14 4.99 -10.86
C LYS A 36 20.92 5.92 -10.96
N GLY A 37 19.70 5.40 -10.76
CA GLY A 37 18.45 6.15 -10.84
C GLY A 37 18.12 6.84 -9.51
N VAL A 38 17.65 8.06 -9.58
CA VAL A 38 17.18 8.84 -8.43
C VAL A 38 15.68 8.96 -8.52
N ILE A 39 15.00 8.72 -7.40
CA ILE A 39 13.59 9.01 -7.28
C ILE A 39 13.40 10.51 -7.47
N ILE A 40 12.58 10.86 -8.43
CA ILE A 40 12.27 12.24 -8.77
C ILE A 40 10.95 12.64 -8.12
N SER A 41 9.95 11.78 -8.22
CA SER A 41 8.63 12.00 -7.65
C SER A 41 8.62 11.87 -6.12
N ARG A 42 7.53 12.32 -5.52
CA ARG A 42 7.31 12.18 -4.10
C ARG A 42 7.00 10.72 -3.73
N VAL A 43 7.85 10.14 -2.91
CA VAL A 43 7.64 8.83 -2.29
C VAL A 43 7.74 8.96 -0.77
N ASP A 44 6.70 8.55 -0.07
CA ASP A 44 6.72 8.44 1.39
C ASP A 44 7.04 7.00 1.80
N LYS A 45 8.09 6.82 2.60
CA LYS A 45 8.42 5.51 3.20
C LYS A 45 7.85 5.43 4.60
N ILE A 46 7.22 4.31 4.89
CA ILE A 46 6.57 4.03 6.17
C ILE A 46 7.31 2.86 6.83
N SER A 47 7.73 3.05 8.07
CA SER A 47 8.35 1.99 8.86
C SER A 47 7.31 1.02 9.38
N THR A 48 7.53 -0.27 9.19
CA THR A 48 6.67 -1.33 9.74
C THR A 48 6.93 -1.65 11.22
N LYS A 49 8.01 -1.10 11.79
CA LYS A 49 8.48 -1.44 13.15
C LYS A 49 7.52 -1.07 14.28
N GLN A 50 6.63 -0.12 14.05
CA GLN A 50 5.71 0.42 15.05
C GLN A 50 4.26 -0.03 14.83
N SER A 51 4.01 -0.79 13.79
CA SER A 51 2.68 -1.18 13.35
C SER A 51 2.43 -2.66 13.60
N LEU A 52 1.21 -3.01 13.98
CA LEU A 52 0.77 -4.39 14.17
C LEU A 52 0.03 -4.93 12.95
N THR A 53 -0.58 -4.03 12.17
CA THR A 53 -1.28 -4.35 10.93
C THR A 53 -0.81 -3.43 9.80
N ILE A 54 -1.09 -3.81 8.56
CA ILE A 54 -0.80 -2.96 7.38
C ILE A 54 -1.60 -1.66 7.45
N SER A 55 -2.87 -1.71 7.91
CA SER A 55 -3.70 -0.51 8.10
C SER A 55 -3.09 0.46 9.10
N ASP A 56 -2.53 -0.04 10.21
CA ASP A 56 -1.80 0.81 11.17
C ASP A 56 -0.63 1.52 10.50
N ALA A 57 0.16 0.79 9.70
CA ALA A 57 1.30 1.36 9.01
C ALA A 57 0.87 2.43 8.00
N LEU A 58 -0.10 2.13 7.16
CA LEU A 58 -0.58 3.03 6.10
C LEU A 58 -1.27 4.27 6.66
N SER A 59 -1.93 4.17 7.81
CA SER A 59 -2.56 5.30 8.49
C SER A 59 -1.57 6.38 8.95
N LEU A 60 -0.26 6.08 8.99
CA LEU A 60 0.81 7.04 9.25
C LEU A 60 1.12 7.96 8.04
N SER A 61 0.48 7.75 6.89
CA SER A 61 0.54 8.66 5.76
C SER A 61 -0.70 9.56 5.73
N SER A 62 -0.51 10.87 5.59
CA SER A 62 -1.62 11.83 5.58
C SER A 62 -2.35 11.89 4.23
N GLY A 63 -1.64 11.69 3.13
CA GLY A 63 -2.22 11.74 1.78
C GLY A 63 -2.93 10.45 1.33
N LEU A 64 -2.95 9.43 2.19
CA LEU A 64 -3.55 8.14 1.93
C LEU A 64 -4.73 7.92 2.87
N HIS A 65 -5.90 7.68 2.29
CA HIS A 65 -7.09 7.32 3.04
C HIS A 65 -7.20 5.79 3.12
N VAL A 66 -7.12 5.25 4.34
CA VAL A 66 -7.37 3.83 4.60
C VAL A 66 -8.86 3.66 4.88
N VAL A 67 -9.54 2.87 4.07
CA VAL A 67 -10.91 2.44 4.32
C VAL A 67 -10.84 1.19 5.19
N ASP A 68 -11.56 1.19 6.30
CA ASP A 68 -11.66 0.06 7.23
C ASP A 68 -13.12 -0.08 7.68
N ASN A 69 -13.72 -1.21 7.40
CA ASN A 69 -15.12 -1.47 7.66
C ASN A 69 -15.33 -2.23 8.97
N GLY A 70 -14.79 -1.70 10.08
CA GLY A 70 -15.10 -2.21 11.42
C GLY A 70 -14.01 -3.04 12.10
N GLY A 71 -12.74 -2.66 12.00
CA GLY A 71 -11.64 -3.25 12.76
C GLY A 71 -10.98 -4.45 12.06
N LEU A 72 -10.47 -5.45 12.80
CA LEU A 72 -9.59 -6.48 12.24
C LEU A 72 -10.26 -7.33 11.15
N ALA A 73 -11.53 -7.68 11.28
CA ALA A 73 -12.28 -8.49 10.31
C ALA A 73 -12.71 -7.71 9.06
N GLY A 74 -12.84 -6.37 9.16
CA GLY A 74 -13.29 -5.51 8.06
C GLY A 74 -12.37 -5.54 6.84
N LEU A 75 -12.94 -5.37 5.65
CA LEU A 75 -12.19 -5.14 4.42
C LEU A 75 -11.31 -3.89 4.55
N LYS A 76 -10.06 -3.98 4.11
CA LYS A 76 -9.08 -2.90 4.19
C LYS A 76 -8.57 -2.52 2.83
N THR A 77 -8.98 -1.34 2.35
CA THR A 77 -8.50 -0.80 1.07
C THR A 77 -7.86 0.57 1.26
N VAL A 78 -7.20 1.07 0.25
CA VAL A 78 -6.57 2.38 0.27
C VAL A 78 -6.99 3.21 -0.92
N ASN A 79 -7.16 4.50 -0.66
CA ASN A 79 -7.51 5.49 -1.65
C ASN A 79 -6.50 6.65 -1.54
N LEU A 80 -5.74 6.89 -2.59
CA LEU A 80 -4.74 7.94 -2.62
C LEU A 80 -5.36 9.21 -3.21
N ARG A 81 -5.36 10.30 -2.43
CA ARG A 81 -5.84 11.63 -2.84
C ARG A 81 -7.26 11.64 -3.44
N GLY A 82 -8.16 10.76 -3.00
CA GLY A 82 -9.57 10.80 -3.37
C GLY A 82 -9.93 10.26 -4.77
N LEU A 83 -9.00 9.63 -5.49
CA LEU A 83 -9.25 9.05 -6.82
C LEU A 83 -10.03 7.72 -6.77
N GLY A 84 -10.05 7.06 -5.62
CA GLY A 84 -10.69 5.75 -5.42
C GLY A 84 -9.69 4.62 -5.26
N SER A 85 -10.11 3.56 -4.55
CA SER A 85 -9.23 2.41 -4.27
C SER A 85 -8.85 1.62 -5.53
N ALA A 86 -9.74 1.53 -6.51
CA ALA A 86 -9.49 0.87 -7.78
C ALA A 86 -8.44 1.59 -8.65
N HIS A 87 -8.17 2.87 -8.39
CA HIS A 87 -7.09 3.63 -9.02
C HIS A 87 -5.75 3.46 -8.32
N THR A 88 -5.72 3.02 -7.05
CA THR A 88 -4.49 2.86 -6.29
C THR A 88 -3.86 1.50 -6.55
N ALA A 89 -2.76 1.47 -7.29
CA ALA A 89 -2.05 0.24 -7.60
C ALA A 89 -1.30 -0.30 -6.38
N ILE A 90 -1.32 -1.62 -6.19
CA ILE A 90 -0.61 -2.32 -5.11
C ILE A 90 0.49 -3.19 -5.72
N TYR A 91 1.69 -3.12 -5.14
CA TYR A 91 2.85 -3.93 -5.57
C TYR A 91 3.48 -4.64 -4.38
N LEU A 92 3.85 -5.90 -4.57
CA LEU A 92 4.68 -6.67 -3.65
C LEU A 92 5.97 -7.10 -4.38
N ASP A 93 7.13 -6.66 -3.88
CA ASP A 93 8.45 -6.89 -4.48
C ASP A 93 8.55 -6.50 -5.97
N GLY A 94 7.79 -5.46 -6.34
CA GLY A 94 7.71 -4.94 -7.70
C GLY A 94 6.78 -5.71 -8.63
N VAL A 95 6.06 -6.71 -8.17
CA VAL A 95 5.02 -7.41 -8.91
C VAL A 95 3.65 -6.87 -8.49
N ARG A 96 2.78 -6.59 -9.45
CA ARG A 96 1.44 -6.08 -9.15
C ARG A 96 0.61 -7.13 -8.42
N VAL A 97 -0.09 -6.69 -7.37
CA VAL A 97 -1.15 -7.46 -6.72
C VAL A 97 -2.47 -6.95 -7.26
N GLY A 98 -3.20 -7.79 -7.96
CA GLY A 98 -4.44 -7.43 -8.63
C GLY A 98 -5.64 -8.15 -8.04
N ASN A 99 -6.81 -7.53 -8.15
CA ASN A 99 -8.11 -8.17 -8.04
C ASN A 99 -8.96 -7.67 -9.20
N VAL A 100 -9.05 -8.49 -10.25
CA VAL A 100 -9.76 -8.13 -11.48
C VAL A 100 -11.27 -8.17 -11.30
N GLN A 101 -11.77 -8.93 -10.33
CA GLN A 101 -13.20 -9.06 -10.03
C GLN A 101 -13.78 -7.73 -9.53
N SER A 102 -13.23 -7.18 -8.46
CA SER A 102 -13.76 -5.99 -7.78
C SER A 102 -12.88 -4.73 -7.94
N GLY A 103 -11.64 -4.87 -8.40
CA GLY A 103 -10.65 -3.80 -8.46
C GLY A 103 -10.12 -3.36 -7.08
N GLN A 104 -10.50 -4.05 -6.01
CA GLN A 104 -10.10 -3.73 -4.64
C GLN A 104 -9.24 -4.85 -4.05
N ASN A 105 -8.07 -4.51 -3.56
CA ASN A 105 -7.19 -5.45 -2.88
C ASN A 105 -7.41 -5.35 -1.37
N ASP A 106 -7.74 -6.46 -0.72
CA ASP A 106 -7.77 -6.51 0.74
C ASP A 106 -6.36 -6.55 1.31
N LEU A 107 -5.91 -5.42 1.82
CA LEU A 107 -4.58 -5.28 2.41
C LEU A 107 -4.40 -6.07 3.71
N GLY A 108 -5.50 -6.51 4.34
CA GLY A 108 -5.47 -7.39 5.51
C GLY A 108 -4.90 -8.77 5.18
N MET A 109 -4.93 -9.18 3.92
CA MET A 109 -4.40 -10.48 3.46
C MET A 109 -2.88 -10.46 3.21
N LEU A 110 -2.23 -9.29 3.16
CA LEU A 110 -0.80 -9.17 2.90
C LEU A 110 0.06 -9.38 4.17
N PRO A 111 1.30 -9.93 4.05
CA PRO A 111 2.16 -10.26 5.18
C PRO A 111 2.93 -9.04 5.71
N LEU A 112 2.44 -8.35 6.75
CA LEU A 112 3.19 -7.25 7.38
C LEU A 112 4.51 -7.72 8.02
N GLU A 113 4.52 -8.91 8.60
CA GLU A 113 5.63 -9.45 9.40
C GLU A 113 6.90 -9.66 8.60
N ASP A 114 6.74 -9.83 7.30
CA ASP A 114 7.78 -10.11 6.33
C ASP A 114 8.27 -8.86 5.60
N LEU A 115 7.60 -7.72 5.81
CA LEU A 115 7.92 -6.48 5.11
C LEU A 115 9.08 -5.71 5.75
N GLN A 116 9.99 -5.22 4.92
CA GLN A 116 11.03 -4.27 5.29
C GLN A 116 10.50 -2.84 5.25
N THR A 117 9.81 -2.48 4.17
CA THR A 117 9.31 -1.13 3.93
C THR A 117 7.97 -1.16 3.20
N ILE A 118 7.16 -0.14 3.48
CA ILE A 118 6.00 0.26 2.70
C ILE A 118 6.32 1.61 2.07
N SER A 119 6.06 1.77 0.78
CA SER A 119 6.28 3.02 0.07
C SER A 119 4.98 3.48 -0.58
N VAL A 120 4.63 4.76 -0.40
CA VAL A 120 3.50 5.40 -1.08
C VAL A 120 4.08 6.31 -2.16
N ASP A 121 3.82 5.99 -3.43
CA ASP A 121 4.26 6.76 -4.59
C ASP A 121 3.09 7.55 -5.15
N TYR A 122 3.14 8.85 -4.98
CA TYR A 122 2.05 9.75 -5.38
C TYR A 122 2.01 9.99 -6.89
N ALA A 123 3.14 9.94 -7.58
CA ALA A 123 3.17 10.08 -9.04
C ALA A 123 2.63 8.83 -9.72
N GLN A 124 2.89 7.66 -9.17
CA GLN A 124 2.39 6.40 -9.70
C GLN A 124 0.99 6.04 -9.20
N ASN A 125 0.46 6.79 -8.25
CA ASN A 125 -0.77 6.45 -7.52
C ASN A 125 -0.73 5.01 -6.97
N ALA A 126 0.36 4.68 -6.27
CA ALA A 126 0.68 3.31 -5.91
C ALA A 126 1.16 3.19 -4.46
N VAL A 127 0.91 2.00 -3.88
CA VAL A 127 1.52 1.54 -2.64
C VAL A 127 2.36 0.31 -2.93
N ALA A 128 3.63 0.35 -2.58
CA ALA A 128 4.57 -0.74 -2.81
C ALA A 128 5.08 -1.31 -1.48
N PHE A 129 5.00 -2.62 -1.38
CA PHE A 129 5.46 -3.43 -0.28
C PHE A 129 6.75 -4.16 -0.67
N LYS A 130 7.74 -4.14 0.21
CA LYS A 130 9.02 -4.80 -0.02
C LYS A 130 9.31 -5.80 1.07
N THR A 131 9.55 -7.06 0.69
CA THR A 131 9.96 -8.14 1.58
C THR A 131 11.36 -7.87 2.16
N ALA A 132 11.54 -8.18 3.45
CA ALA A 132 12.81 -8.04 4.12
C ALA A 132 13.79 -9.12 3.64
N ARG A 133 14.99 -8.71 3.25
CA ARG A 133 16.09 -9.64 2.98
C ARG A 133 16.63 -10.22 4.30
N PRO A 134 17.11 -11.47 4.31
CA PRO A 134 17.81 -12.04 5.46
C PRO A 134 19.08 -11.22 5.79
N GLU A 135 19.27 -10.97 7.07
CA GLU A 135 20.49 -10.36 7.59
C GLU A 135 21.09 -11.32 8.61
N PHE A 136 22.32 -11.74 8.36
CA PHE A 136 23.03 -12.69 9.21
C PHE A 136 24.15 -11.97 9.96
N ARG A 137 24.32 -12.33 11.23
CA ARG A 137 25.47 -11.95 12.05
C ARG A 137 26.52 -13.06 12.00
N ASP A 138 26.91 -13.56 13.15
CA ASP A 138 27.98 -14.57 13.29
C ASP A 138 27.47 -15.99 12.96
N PHE A 139 26.16 -16.22 12.92
CA PHE A 139 25.55 -17.52 12.71
C PHE A 139 24.88 -17.63 11.33
N PRO A 140 24.82 -18.85 10.75
CA PRO A 140 24.12 -19.08 9.48
C PRO A 140 22.59 -19.09 9.61
N ILE A 141 22.08 -18.97 10.84
CA ILE A 141 20.65 -18.94 11.15
C ILE A 141 20.36 -17.61 11.87
N ALA A 142 19.35 -16.92 11.43
CA ALA A 142 18.78 -15.76 12.09
C ALA A 142 17.26 -15.93 12.18
N GLY A 143 16.62 -15.24 13.10
CA GLY A 143 15.18 -15.38 13.21
C GLY A 143 14.53 -14.28 14.03
N LYS A 144 13.21 -14.23 13.92
CA LYS A 144 12.36 -13.31 14.65
C LYS A 144 11.08 -14.01 15.06
N VAL A 145 10.76 -14.01 16.34
CA VAL A 145 9.50 -14.52 16.88
C VAL A 145 8.78 -13.39 17.58
N LYS A 146 7.49 -13.24 17.32
CA LYS A 146 6.63 -12.25 17.95
C LYS A 146 5.35 -12.89 18.46
N PHE A 147 4.88 -12.41 19.58
CA PHE A 147 3.57 -12.75 20.10
C PHE A 147 2.95 -11.50 20.71
N TYR A 148 1.77 -11.12 20.24
CA TYR A 148 0.97 -10.06 20.81
C TYR A 148 -0.39 -10.58 21.24
N ALA A 149 -0.91 -10.09 22.35
CA ALA A 149 -2.24 -10.39 22.85
C ALA A 149 -2.90 -9.09 23.36
N GLY A 150 -4.21 -8.97 23.16
CA GLY A 150 -4.90 -7.75 23.51
C GLY A 150 -6.41 -7.88 23.67
N SER A 151 -7.06 -6.72 23.76
CA SER A 151 -8.50 -6.59 23.88
C SER A 151 -9.24 -7.32 22.77
N PHE A 152 -10.50 -7.64 23.01
CA PHE A 152 -11.41 -8.32 22.06
C PHE A 152 -10.93 -9.70 21.62
N GLY A 153 -10.28 -10.44 22.56
CA GLY A 153 -9.74 -11.78 22.28
C GLY A 153 -8.72 -11.81 21.15
N THR A 154 -7.92 -10.74 20.98
CA THR A 154 -6.98 -10.61 19.88
C THR A 154 -5.64 -11.26 20.21
N TYR A 155 -5.15 -12.11 19.31
CA TYR A 155 -3.84 -12.78 19.35
C TYR A 155 -3.15 -12.68 18.00
N LEU A 156 -1.87 -12.28 17.99
CA LEU A 156 -1.06 -12.06 16.79
C LEU A 156 0.29 -12.81 16.92
N PRO A 157 0.33 -14.14 16.77
CA PRO A 157 1.58 -14.90 16.70
C PRO A 157 2.25 -14.69 15.35
N SER A 158 3.59 -14.58 15.32
CA SER A 158 4.36 -14.65 14.07
C SER A 158 5.78 -15.14 14.32
N ALA A 159 6.33 -15.86 13.35
CA ALA A 159 7.70 -16.32 13.34
C ALA A 159 8.29 -16.18 11.93
N ARG A 160 9.58 -15.84 11.88
CA ARG A 160 10.39 -15.87 10.67
C ARG A 160 11.73 -16.49 11.01
N LEU A 161 12.19 -17.40 10.16
CA LEU A 161 13.50 -18.06 10.23
C LEU A 161 14.23 -17.80 8.91
N ASP A 162 15.46 -17.36 9.01
CA ASP A 162 16.36 -17.10 7.90
C ASP A 162 17.55 -18.05 7.97
N PHE A 163 17.87 -18.70 6.86
CA PHE A 163 18.96 -19.69 6.74
C PHE A 163 19.94 -19.23 5.67
N ARG A 164 21.21 -19.09 6.02
CA ARG A 164 22.31 -18.91 5.06
C ARG A 164 22.72 -20.29 4.54
N LEU A 165 22.30 -20.65 3.33
CA LEU A 165 22.63 -21.92 2.71
C LEU A 165 24.03 -21.91 2.10
N SER A 166 24.46 -20.72 1.61
CA SER A 166 25.82 -20.45 1.15
C SER A 166 26.07 -18.93 1.17
N ASP A 167 27.27 -18.49 0.76
CA ASP A 167 27.57 -17.04 0.63
C ASP A 167 26.70 -16.33 -0.40
N LYS A 168 26.12 -17.08 -1.35
CA LYS A 168 25.28 -16.54 -2.42
C LYS A 168 23.82 -16.94 -2.31
N LEU A 169 23.41 -17.76 -1.35
CA LEU A 169 22.07 -18.34 -1.27
C LEU A 169 21.53 -18.29 0.15
N SER A 170 20.32 -17.77 0.31
CA SER A 170 19.59 -17.76 1.58
C SER A 170 18.15 -18.18 1.38
N LEU A 171 17.59 -18.84 2.39
CA LEU A 171 16.18 -19.23 2.47
C LEU A 171 15.56 -18.55 3.70
N SER A 172 14.38 -17.96 3.54
CA SER A 172 13.55 -17.49 4.65
C SER A 172 12.26 -18.28 4.68
N ALA A 173 11.78 -18.62 5.87
CA ALA A 173 10.46 -19.18 6.10
C ALA A 173 9.72 -18.31 7.11
N ASN A 174 8.47 -17.99 6.86
CA ASN A 174 7.65 -17.21 7.78
C ASN A 174 6.27 -17.83 7.97
N ALA A 175 5.70 -17.62 9.16
CA ALA A 175 4.33 -17.98 9.49
C ALA A 175 3.75 -16.93 10.44
N ALA A 176 2.47 -16.60 10.28
CA ALA A 176 1.77 -15.67 11.14
C ALA A 176 0.29 -16.02 11.24
N GLY A 177 -0.35 -15.53 12.32
CA GLY A 177 -1.78 -15.65 12.52
C GLY A 177 -2.38 -14.38 13.08
N ILE A 178 -3.67 -14.19 12.83
CA ILE A 178 -4.54 -13.22 13.48
C ILE A 178 -5.75 -13.98 13.98
N ILE A 179 -6.01 -13.94 15.28
CA ILE A 179 -7.22 -14.47 15.89
C ILE A 179 -7.83 -13.35 16.69
N SER A 180 -9.10 -13.03 16.47
CA SER A 180 -9.81 -12.00 17.21
C SER A 180 -11.29 -12.34 17.28
N LYS A 181 -11.94 -12.07 18.41
CA LYS A 181 -13.39 -12.12 18.53
C LYS A 181 -14.05 -10.89 17.94
N GLY A 182 -13.34 -9.75 17.93
CA GLY A 182 -13.86 -8.49 17.39
C GLY A 182 -15.08 -7.92 18.15
N ASP A 183 -15.37 -8.39 19.34
CA ASP A 183 -16.54 -8.12 20.18
C ASP A 183 -16.43 -6.80 20.98
N PHE A 184 -16.05 -5.72 20.32
CA PHE A 184 -15.92 -4.42 20.97
C PHE A 184 -17.27 -3.72 21.19
N THR A 185 -17.31 -2.84 22.19
CA THR A 185 -18.51 -2.04 22.48
C THR A 185 -18.52 -0.76 21.63
N TYR A 186 -19.71 -0.36 21.18
CA TYR A 186 -19.96 0.88 20.44
C TYR A 186 -21.27 1.55 20.87
N GLY A 187 -21.53 2.76 20.40
CA GLY A 187 -22.75 3.52 20.73
C GLY A 187 -23.00 3.59 22.23
N ASN A 188 -24.18 3.25 22.68
CA ASN A 188 -24.61 3.26 24.07
C ASN A 188 -24.35 1.92 24.80
N GLY A 189 -23.20 1.28 24.55
CA GLY A 189 -22.86 0.00 25.20
C GLY A 189 -23.29 -1.24 24.42
N LEU A 190 -23.69 -1.09 23.17
CA LEU A 190 -23.95 -2.21 22.26
C LEU A 190 -22.65 -2.94 21.94
N VAL A 191 -22.69 -4.23 21.75
CA VAL A 191 -21.56 -5.07 21.38
C VAL A 191 -21.61 -5.39 19.90
N ARG A 192 -20.49 -5.23 19.19
CA ARG A 192 -20.36 -5.66 17.79
C ARG A 192 -20.33 -7.17 17.75
N THR A 193 -21.31 -7.79 17.11
CA THR A 193 -21.42 -9.22 16.88
C THR A 193 -20.96 -9.57 15.46
N ASN A 194 -20.72 -10.85 15.19
CA ASN A 194 -20.31 -11.37 13.89
C ASN A 194 -19.11 -10.59 13.27
N ASN A 195 -18.12 -10.24 14.09
CA ASN A 195 -16.95 -9.44 13.70
C ASN A 195 -15.63 -10.15 14.06
N ASP A 196 -15.70 -11.47 14.18
CA ASP A 196 -14.57 -12.34 14.45
C ASP A 196 -13.70 -12.54 13.20
N LEU A 197 -12.41 -12.79 13.42
CA LEU A 197 -11.43 -13.10 12.40
C LEU A 197 -10.51 -14.23 12.86
N GLN A 198 -10.35 -15.23 12.03
CA GLN A 198 -9.29 -16.21 12.11
C GLN A 198 -8.51 -16.20 10.80
N GLN A 199 -7.26 -15.80 10.83
CA GLN A 199 -6.39 -15.75 9.66
C GLN A 199 -5.08 -16.46 9.94
N TYR A 200 -4.64 -17.27 8.99
CA TYR A 200 -3.34 -17.95 9.01
C TYR A 200 -2.64 -17.69 7.68
N ARG A 201 -1.33 -17.46 7.73
CA ARG A 201 -0.52 -17.19 6.55
C ARG A 201 0.89 -17.68 6.73
N GLY A 202 1.54 -18.04 5.62
CA GLY A 202 2.92 -18.49 5.62
C GLY A 202 3.57 -18.26 4.27
N GLY A 203 4.89 -18.19 4.27
CA GLY A 203 5.66 -17.95 3.06
C GLY A 203 7.06 -18.51 3.14
N LEU A 204 7.62 -18.72 1.96
CA LEU A 204 9.01 -19.09 1.73
C LEU A 204 9.63 -18.11 0.74
N ASP A 205 10.83 -17.63 1.05
CA ASP A 205 11.59 -16.72 0.20
C ASP A 205 12.98 -17.30 -0.07
N LEU A 206 13.31 -17.52 -1.33
CA LEU A 206 14.64 -17.91 -1.77
C LEU A 206 15.36 -16.71 -2.39
N TRP A 207 16.47 -16.30 -1.79
CA TRP A 207 17.29 -15.17 -2.22
C TRP A 207 18.61 -15.66 -2.74
N GLY A 208 18.97 -15.32 -3.97
CA GLY A 208 20.23 -15.71 -4.57
C GLY A 208 21.01 -14.56 -5.17
N LEU A 209 22.32 -14.65 -5.09
CA LEU A 209 23.28 -13.78 -5.75
C LEU A 209 23.95 -14.52 -6.90
N MET A 210 24.14 -13.85 -8.00
CA MET A 210 24.89 -14.32 -9.16
C MET A 210 25.88 -13.25 -9.59
N ASP A 211 26.83 -13.60 -10.45
CA ASP A 211 27.77 -12.61 -10.97
C ASP A 211 27.02 -11.52 -11.76
N ASN A 212 27.15 -10.27 -11.28
CA ASN A 212 26.46 -9.09 -11.78
C ASN A 212 24.92 -9.19 -11.75
N GLY A 213 24.36 -9.88 -10.77
CA GLY A 213 22.90 -10.00 -10.64
C GLY A 213 22.44 -10.66 -9.37
N ASP A 214 21.12 -10.77 -9.26
CA ASP A 214 20.42 -11.42 -8.16
C ASP A 214 19.09 -12.00 -8.62
N TYR A 215 18.55 -12.90 -7.81
CA TYR A 215 17.20 -13.42 -7.99
C TYR A 215 16.49 -13.60 -6.65
N HIS A 216 15.17 -13.58 -6.72
CA HIS A 216 14.30 -13.83 -5.59
C HIS A 216 13.09 -14.63 -6.06
N VAL A 217 12.74 -15.65 -5.30
CA VAL A 217 11.49 -16.41 -5.50
C VAL A 217 10.74 -16.44 -4.19
N LYS A 218 9.47 -16.08 -4.21
CA LYS A 218 8.56 -16.09 -3.07
C LYS A 218 7.38 -17.01 -3.35
N ALA A 219 7.10 -17.94 -2.44
CA ALA A 219 5.86 -18.69 -2.36
C ALA A 219 5.09 -18.23 -1.11
N TYR A 220 3.79 -18.04 -1.23
CA TYR A 220 2.95 -17.53 -0.16
C TYR A 220 1.59 -18.20 -0.17
N TYR A 221 1.05 -18.44 1.02
CA TYR A 221 -0.30 -18.89 1.25
C TYR A 221 -0.93 -18.12 2.40
N SER A 222 -2.21 -17.77 2.27
CA SER A 222 -3.03 -17.16 3.30
C SER A 222 -4.44 -17.71 3.23
N GLN A 223 -5.04 -17.94 4.40
CA GLN A 223 -6.48 -18.19 4.51
C GLN A 223 -7.05 -17.39 5.67
N ALA A 224 -8.28 -16.92 5.52
CA ALA A 224 -9.01 -16.21 6.54
C ALA A 224 -10.47 -16.66 6.57
N GLU A 225 -11.04 -16.74 7.77
CA GLU A 225 -12.47 -16.89 8.02
C GLU A 225 -12.92 -15.73 8.89
N ARG A 226 -13.97 -15.03 8.49
CA ARG A 226 -14.42 -13.83 9.18
C ARG A 226 -15.92 -13.66 9.12
N GLY A 227 -16.47 -13.04 10.16
CA GLY A 227 -17.80 -12.48 10.13
C GLY A 227 -17.86 -11.20 9.30
N THR A 228 -18.97 -10.98 8.63
CA THR A 228 -19.28 -9.76 7.88
C THR A 228 -20.55 -9.13 8.47
N PRO A 229 -20.38 -8.35 9.58
CA PRO A 229 -21.50 -7.98 10.45
C PRO A 229 -22.48 -6.97 9.83
N GLY A 230 -22.26 -6.53 8.60
CA GLY A 230 -23.06 -5.48 7.97
C GLY A 230 -22.91 -4.11 8.66
N SER A 231 -23.72 -3.13 8.29
CA SER A 231 -23.78 -1.85 9.01
C SER A 231 -24.63 -1.98 10.28
N ILE A 232 -24.52 -1.02 11.21
CA ILE A 232 -25.36 -1.00 12.43
C ILE A 232 -26.84 -0.81 12.10
N SER A 233 -27.18 -0.17 10.99
CA SER A 233 -28.56 0.00 10.50
C SER A 233 -29.09 -1.24 9.76
N TRP A 234 -28.19 -2.09 9.29
CA TRP A 234 -28.48 -3.30 8.55
C TRP A 234 -27.51 -4.42 8.97
N PRO A 235 -27.68 -4.96 10.18
CA PRO A 235 -26.81 -6.01 10.69
C PRO A 235 -26.99 -7.30 9.91
N SER A 236 -25.90 -8.07 9.77
CA SER A 236 -25.87 -9.34 9.07
C SER A 236 -25.11 -10.40 9.86
N ASP A 237 -25.51 -11.65 9.70
CA ASP A 237 -24.80 -12.84 10.18
C ASP A 237 -23.97 -13.52 9.07
N ASP A 238 -23.78 -12.82 7.95
CA ASP A 238 -23.04 -13.33 6.80
C ASP A 238 -21.58 -13.65 7.17
N ARG A 239 -21.00 -14.60 6.46
CA ARG A 239 -19.62 -15.05 6.68
C ARG A 239 -18.84 -15.05 5.38
N GLN A 240 -17.54 -14.82 5.49
CA GLN A 240 -16.63 -14.87 4.36
C GLN A 240 -15.43 -15.74 4.70
N ALA A 241 -15.06 -16.62 3.76
CA ALA A 241 -13.83 -17.37 3.79
C ALA A 241 -12.98 -16.99 2.57
N ASP A 242 -11.73 -16.63 2.82
CA ASP A 242 -10.78 -16.22 1.78
C ASP A 242 -9.59 -17.20 1.78
N LYS A 243 -9.13 -17.59 0.59
CA LYS A 243 -7.85 -18.29 0.39
C LYS A 243 -7.08 -17.59 -0.72
N ASN A 244 -5.81 -17.37 -0.48
CA ASN A 244 -4.90 -16.79 -1.47
C ASN A 244 -3.63 -17.62 -1.50
N ALA A 245 -3.19 -18.02 -2.69
CA ALA A 245 -1.92 -18.69 -2.91
C ALA A 245 -1.21 -18.05 -4.10
N PHE A 246 0.08 -17.76 -3.97
CA PHE A 246 0.86 -17.31 -5.11
C PHE A 246 2.32 -17.78 -5.04
N VAL A 247 2.91 -17.89 -6.22
CA VAL A 247 4.35 -17.97 -6.42
C VAL A 247 4.76 -16.84 -7.34
N GLN A 248 5.73 -16.05 -6.92
CA GLN A 248 6.30 -14.97 -7.73
C GLN A 248 7.81 -14.96 -7.61
N GLY A 249 8.48 -14.40 -8.60
CA GLY A 249 9.91 -14.23 -8.53
C GLY A 249 10.47 -13.33 -9.60
N TYR A 250 11.73 -12.96 -9.44
CA TYR A 250 12.46 -12.26 -10.47
C TYR A 250 13.91 -12.75 -10.58
N VAL A 251 14.46 -12.56 -11.76
CA VAL A 251 15.90 -12.61 -12.03
C VAL A 251 16.32 -11.28 -12.62
N ARG A 252 17.39 -10.71 -12.09
CA ARG A 252 18.00 -9.48 -12.58
C ARG A 252 19.46 -9.74 -12.88
N LYS A 253 19.93 -9.28 -14.05
CA LYS A 253 21.33 -9.41 -14.47
C LYS A 253 21.80 -8.20 -15.26
N SER A 254 22.98 -7.71 -14.93
CA SER A 254 23.68 -6.65 -15.65
C SER A 254 24.72 -7.26 -16.60
N PHE A 255 24.70 -6.85 -17.86
CA PHE A 255 25.63 -7.24 -18.90
C PHE A 255 26.60 -6.08 -19.17
N GLY A 256 27.71 -6.08 -18.44
CA GLY A 256 28.63 -4.98 -18.38
C GLY A 256 28.01 -3.72 -17.72
N LYS A 257 28.40 -2.53 -18.22
CA LYS A 257 27.89 -1.24 -17.72
C LYS A 257 26.72 -0.69 -18.53
N LEU A 258 26.44 -1.28 -19.69
CA LEU A 258 25.54 -0.71 -20.69
C LEU A 258 24.12 -1.27 -20.62
N TYR A 259 23.95 -2.51 -20.21
CA TYR A 259 22.65 -3.17 -20.28
C TYR A 259 22.32 -3.95 -19.00
N THR A 260 21.10 -3.82 -18.53
CA THR A 260 20.54 -4.59 -17.42
C THR A 260 19.18 -5.17 -17.83
N LEU A 261 18.98 -6.45 -17.56
CA LEU A 261 17.73 -7.17 -17.78
C LEU A 261 17.14 -7.59 -16.45
N ARG A 262 15.84 -7.40 -16.28
CA ARG A 262 15.04 -8.03 -15.25
C ARG A 262 13.87 -8.78 -15.90
N ILE A 263 13.65 -10.00 -15.45
CA ILE A 263 12.47 -10.81 -15.78
C ILE A 263 11.78 -11.14 -14.48
N SER A 264 10.49 -10.94 -14.39
CA SER A 264 9.67 -11.35 -13.24
C SER A 264 8.43 -12.10 -13.71
N ALA A 265 8.00 -13.06 -12.92
CA ALA A 265 6.79 -13.84 -13.18
C ALA A 265 5.99 -14.03 -11.88
N LYS A 266 4.68 -14.16 -12.01
CA LYS A 266 3.75 -14.49 -10.92
C LYS A 266 2.68 -15.43 -11.43
N GLY A 267 2.31 -16.41 -10.61
CA GLY A 267 1.07 -17.16 -10.72
C GLY A 267 0.36 -17.10 -9.38
N SER A 268 -0.93 -16.76 -9.36
CA SER A 268 -1.74 -16.73 -8.14
C SER A 268 -3.11 -17.35 -8.36
N TYR A 269 -3.66 -17.84 -7.25
CA TYR A 269 -5.04 -18.30 -7.14
C TYR A 269 -5.67 -17.72 -5.88
N ASP A 270 -6.80 -17.07 -6.05
CA ASP A 270 -7.63 -16.50 -4.99
C ASP A 270 -8.99 -17.20 -5.01
N ASP A 271 -9.48 -17.61 -3.85
CA ASP A 271 -10.79 -18.23 -3.65
C ASP A 271 -11.53 -17.48 -2.55
N ILE A 272 -12.71 -16.97 -2.86
CA ILE A 272 -13.59 -16.27 -1.93
C ILE A 272 -14.91 -17.03 -1.89
N TYR A 273 -15.26 -17.53 -0.71
CA TYR A 273 -16.58 -18.08 -0.41
C TYR A 273 -17.31 -17.12 0.50
N TYR A 274 -18.47 -16.67 0.06
CA TYR A 274 -19.37 -15.80 0.82
C TYR A 274 -20.67 -16.54 1.09
N SER A 275 -21.06 -16.64 2.35
CA SER A 275 -22.30 -17.27 2.80
C SER A 275 -23.20 -16.24 3.45
N SER A 276 -24.42 -16.13 2.96
CA SER A 276 -25.43 -15.23 3.48
C SER A 276 -26.75 -15.96 3.74
N SER A 277 -27.66 -15.30 4.43
CA SER A 277 -29.03 -15.82 4.63
C SER A 277 -29.84 -15.92 3.33
N TRP A 278 -29.37 -15.33 2.24
CA TRP A 278 -30.05 -15.27 0.96
C TRP A 278 -29.50 -16.25 -0.06
N ASP A 279 -28.21 -16.36 -0.17
CA ASP A 279 -27.52 -17.21 -1.13
C ASP A 279 -26.04 -17.35 -0.77
N ASP A 280 -25.43 -18.44 -1.20
CA ASP A 280 -24.00 -18.69 -1.09
C ASP A 280 -23.32 -18.41 -2.45
N SER A 281 -22.21 -17.70 -2.44
CA SER A 281 -21.46 -17.43 -3.65
C SER A 281 -19.99 -17.78 -3.52
N ASN A 282 -19.41 -18.29 -4.60
CA ASN A 282 -18.00 -18.65 -4.70
C ASN A 282 -17.36 -17.95 -5.89
N TYR A 283 -16.14 -17.45 -5.71
CA TYR A 283 -15.36 -16.74 -6.71
C TYR A 283 -13.91 -17.24 -6.70
N GLY A 284 -13.56 -18.05 -7.69
CA GLY A 284 -12.19 -18.50 -7.94
C GLY A 284 -11.51 -17.63 -9.00
N GLN A 285 -10.44 -16.94 -8.66
CA GLN A 285 -9.68 -16.10 -9.57
C GLN A 285 -8.27 -16.66 -9.77
N THR A 286 -7.84 -16.80 -11.02
CA THR A 286 -6.46 -17.16 -11.40
C THR A 286 -5.82 -15.99 -12.11
N GLU A 287 -4.57 -15.65 -11.74
CA GLU A 287 -3.75 -14.64 -12.41
C GLU A 287 -2.40 -15.25 -12.82
N LEU A 288 -2.00 -15.03 -14.06
CA LEU A 288 -0.64 -15.32 -14.55
C LEU A 288 -0.04 -14.03 -15.11
N GLN A 289 1.16 -13.69 -14.67
CA GLN A 289 1.86 -12.47 -15.06
C GLN A 289 3.31 -12.78 -15.45
N LEU A 290 3.75 -12.19 -16.57
CA LEU A 290 5.15 -12.17 -17.00
C LEU A 290 5.54 -10.74 -17.32
N ASN A 291 6.64 -10.27 -16.75
CA ASN A 291 7.19 -8.95 -16.98
C ASN A 291 8.65 -9.04 -17.41
N THR A 292 9.05 -8.19 -18.35
CA THR A 292 10.45 -7.97 -18.72
C THR A 292 10.77 -6.48 -18.66
N ALA A 293 11.93 -6.14 -18.11
CA ALA A 293 12.42 -4.77 -18.04
C ALA A 293 13.88 -4.70 -18.51
N HIS A 294 14.13 -3.80 -19.44
CA HIS A 294 15.40 -3.61 -20.12
C HIS A 294 15.91 -2.20 -19.85
N GLY A 295 17.10 -2.06 -19.30
CA GLY A 295 17.76 -0.76 -19.04
C GLY A 295 19.01 -0.63 -19.86
N PHE A 296 19.15 0.48 -20.57
CA PHE A 296 20.28 0.81 -21.43
C PHE A 296 20.92 2.11 -20.96
N GLN A 297 22.15 2.04 -20.45
CA GLN A 297 22.94 3.21 -20.11
C GLN A 297 23.55 3.79 -21.39
N VAL A 298 22.91 4.81 -21.96
CA VAL A 298 23.34 5.40 -23.26
C VAL A 298 24.53 6.33 -23.06
N THR A 299 24.48 7.15 -22.01
CA THR A 299 25.58 8.01 -21.57
C THR A 299 25.61 8.05 -20.04
N ASP A 300 26.62 8.67 -19.42
CA ASP A 300 26.67 8.82 -17.95
C ASP A 300 25.52 9.64 -17.36
N TRP A 301 24.85 10.43 -18.20
CA TRP A 301 23.72 11.29 -17.80
C TRP A 301 22.38 10.87 -18.40
N CYS A 302 22.33 9.86 -19.31
CA CYS A 302 21.10 9.41 -19.97
C CYS A 302 20.98 7.88 -19.89
N ASN A 303 19.86 7.43 -19.40
CA ASN A 303 19.44 6.03 -19.40
C ASN A 303 18.12 5.92 -20.17
N VAL A 304 18.00 4.91 -21.03
CA VAL A 304 16.78 4.55 -21.74
C VAL A 304 16.32 3.19 -21.25
N SER A 305 15.04 3.03 -21.02
CA SER A 305 14.47 1.77 -20.57
C SER A 305 13.22 1.40 -21.36
N PHE A 306 13.06 0.11 -21.56
CA PHE A 306 11.87 -0.50 -22.14
C PHE A 306 11.35 -1.56 -21.18
N ALA A 307 10.03 -1.65 -21.01
CA ALA A 307 9.41 -2.72 -20.25
C ALA A 307 8.19 -3.27 -21.00
N ALA A 308 7.94 -4.55 -20.83
CA ALA A 308 6.77 -5.22 -21.37
C ALA A 308 6.20 -6.18 -20.32
N ASP A 309 4.88 -6.18 -20.19
CA ASP A 309 4.12 -6.95 -19.22
C ASP A 309 2.96 -7.63 -19.93
N ILE A 310 2.75 -8.91 -19.66
CA ILE A 310 1.60 -9.68 -20.13
C ILE A 310 0.95 -10.29 -18.89
N GLN A 311 -0.35 -10.08 -18.74
CA GLN A 311 -1.15 -10.60 -17.65
C GLN A 311 -2.39 -11.29 -18.21
N TRP A 312 -2.65 -12.49 -17.73
CA TRP A 312 -3.88 -13.21 -17.98
C TRP A 312 -4.62 -13.43 -16.66
N ASP A 313 -5.89 -13.02 -16.67
CA ASP A 313 -6.81 -13.14 -15.54
C ASP A 313 -7.98 -14.01 -15.95
N ASN A 314 -8.41 -14.91 -15.06
CA ASN A 314 -9.59 -15.74 -15.26
C ASN A 314 -10.39 -15.81 -13.96
N LEU A 315 -11.67 -15.53 -14.05
CA LEU A 315 -12.64 -15.64 -12.95
C LEU A 315 -13.65 -16.73 -13.28
N VAL A 316 -13.84 -17.64 -12.34
CA VAL A 316 -14.92 -18.63 -12.33
C VAL A 316 -15.72 -18.42 -11.05
N SER A 317 -17.02 -18.19 -11.16
CA SER A 317 -17.87 -18.02 -9.98
C SER A 317 -19.23 -18.70 -10.18
N SER A 318 -19.99 -18.81 -9.10
CA SER A 318 -21.37 -19.29 -9.15
C SER A 318 -22.33 -18.32 -9.88
N ILE A 319 -21.92 -17.06 -10.09
CA ILE A 319 -22.77 -16.01 -10.67
C ILE A 319 -22.42 -15.76 -12.14
N TYR A 320 -21.12 -15.62 -12.48
CA TYR A 320 -20.64 -15.37 -13.83
C TYR A 320 -19.19 -15.83 -14.00
N GLY A 321 -18.73 -15.98 -15.24
CA GLY A 321 -17.33 -16.25 -15.58
C GLY A 321 -16.80 -15.21 -16.55
N ALA A 322 -15.52 -14.85 -16.40
CA ALA A 322 -14.86 -13.89 -17.28
C ALA A 322 -13.36 -14.16 -17.39
N SER A 323 -12.75 -13.79 -18.51
CA SER A 323 -11.30 -13.82 -18.66
C SER A 323 -10.80 -12.61 -19.43
N ARG A 324 -9.57 -12.18 -19.12
CA ARG A 324 -8.91 -10.99 -19.68
C ARG A 324 -7.46 -11.28 -19.98
N LEU A 325 -7.02 -10.88 -21.16
CA LEU A 325 -5.61 -10.74 -21.49
C LEU A 325 -5.24 -9.26 -21.52
N SER A 326 -4.23 -8.88 -20.75
CA SER A 326 -3.72 -7.51 -20.67
C SER A 326 -2.27 -7.46 -21.13
N ALA A 327 -1.93 -6.45 -21.92
CA ALA A 327 -0.57 -6.16 -22.33
C ALA A 327 -0.23 -4.71 -21.99
N PHE A 328 0.90 -4.52 -21.32
CA PHE A 328 1.41 -3.21 -20.93
C PHE A 328 2.82 -3.07 -21.49
N THR A 329 3.11 -1.96 -22.15
CA THR A 329 4.47 -1.65 -22.58
C THR A 329 4.82 -0.22 -22.20
N ALA A 330 6.09 0.02 -21.96
CA ALA A 330 6.56 1.33 -21.57
C ALA A 330 7.96 1.61 -22.15
N LEU A 331 8.11 2.83 -22.68
CA LEU A 331 9.39 3.39 -23.05
C LEU A 331 9.68 4.62 -22.20
N ALA A 332 10.86 4.67 -21.58
CA ALA A 332 11.25 5.80 -20.75
C ALA A 332 12.68 6.23 -20.99
N SER A 333 12.92 7.50 -20.70
CA SER A 333 14.25 8.10 -20.64
C SER A 333 14.45 8.83 -19.33
N SER A 334 15.57 8.56 -18.67
CA SER A 334 15.96 9.21 -17.43
C SER A 334 17.22 10.02 -17.66
N PHE A 335 17.19 11.27 -17.22
CA PHE A 335 18.30 12.23 -17.36
C PHE A 335 18.80 12.61 -15.97
N LYS A 336 20.10 12.49 -15.75
CA LYS A 336 20.74 12.79 -14.47
C LYS A 336 21.95 13.69 -14.65
N THR A 337 21.88 14.88 -14.07
CA THR A 337 23.00 15.80 -13.94
C THR A 337 23.30 16.10 -12.47
N LYS A 338 24.22 17.01 -12.17
CA LYS A 338 24.51 17.43 -10.79
C LYS A 338 23.30 18.07 -10.09
N ARG A 339 22.43 18.75 -10.85
CA ARG A 339 21.28 19.49 -10.29
C ARG A 339 19.93 19.04 -10.81
N LEU A 340 19.87 18.38 -11.96
CA LEU A 340 18.62 18.00 -12.60
C LEU A 340 18.52 16.48 -12.67
N LEU A 341 17.39 15.97 -12.25
CA LEU A 341 16.91 14.62 -12.50
C LEU A 341 15.59 14.77 -13.22
N ALA A 342 15.44 14.15 -14.37
CA ALA A 342 14.21 14.19 -15.14
C ALA A 342 13.92 12.82 -15.73
N ASN A 343 12.65 12.43 -15.75
CA ASN A 343 12.16 11.26 -16.48
C ASN A 343 11.04 11.67 -17.39
N VAL A 344 11.01 11.05 -18.54
CA VAL A 344 9.90 11.15 -19.48
C VAL A 344 9.54 9.75 -19.92
N ALA A 345 8.24 9.49 -20.00
CA ALA A 345 7.78 8.17 -20.32
C ALA A 345 6.50 8.16 -21.14
N LEU A 346 6.35 7.11 -21.95
CA LEU A 346 5.13 6.79 -22.66
C LEU A 346 4.78 5.33 -22.38
N GLU A 347 3.61 5.10 -21.82
CA GLU A 347 3.06 3.78 -21.57
C GLU A 347 1.94 3.50 -22.57
N PHE A 348 1.85 2.25 -23.03
CA PHE A 348 0.71 1.70 -23.75
C PHE A 348 0.07 0.61 -22.90
N ASN A 349 -1.24 0.67 -22.73
CA ASN A 349 -2.04 -0.32 -22.03
C ASN A 349 -3.09 -0.84 -23.01
N GLY A 350 -3.15 -2.15 -23.17
CA GLY A 350 -4.14 -2.83 -23.99
C GLY A 350 -4.75 -3.99 -23.23
N THR A 351 -6.08 -4.16 -23.32
CA THR A 351 -6.79 -5.30 -22.73
C THR A 351 -7.79 -5.87 -23.71
N VAL A 352 -7.93 -7.20 -23.69
CA VAL A 352 -8.92 -7.93 -24.47
C VAL A 352 -9.64 -8.89 -23.52
N ASP A 353 -10.93 -8.74 -23.39
CA ASP A 353 -11.80 -9.65 -22.64
C ASP A 353 -12.39 -10.69 -23.59
N LYS A 354 -12.73 -11.88 -23.10
CA LYS A 354 -13.16 -13.01 -23.94
C LYS A 354 -14.33 -12.68 -24.86
N ASP A 355 -15.29 -11.88 -24.40
CA ASP A 355 -16.52 -11.59 -25.12
C ASP A 355 -16.83 -10.09 -25.18
N ALA A 356 -15.80 -9.23 -25.09
CA ALA A 356 -15.97 -7.80 -25.04
C ALA A 356 -15.00 -7.02 -25.94
N LEU A 357 -15.27 -5.73 -26.07
CA LEU A 357 -14.46 -4.80 -26.83
C LEU A 357 -13.03 -4.72 -26.27
N SER A 358 -12.05 -4.71 -27.14
CA SER A 358 -10.67 -4.38 -26.77
C SER A 358 -10.59 -2.93 -26.30
N ARG A 359 -9.83 -2.70 -25.23
CA ARG A 359 -9.61 -1.36 -24.65
C ARG A 359 -8.14 -1.04 -24.65
N HIS A 360 -7.79 0.18 -25.04
CA HIS A 360 -6.40 0.61 -25.04
C HIS A 360 -6.25 2.08 -24.69
N ALA A 361 -5.11 2.44 -24.14
CA ALA A 361 -4.74 3.82 -23.85
C ALA A 361 -3.24 4.04 -23.92
N PHE A 362 -2.86 5.28 -24.23
CA PHE A 362 -1.52 5.81 -24.06
C PHE A 362 -1.48 6.72 -22.84
N SER A 363 -0.48 6.53 -21.99
CA SER A 363 -0.32 7.26 -20.74
C SER A 363 1.06 7.93 -20.70
N PRO A 364 1.16 9.18 -21.17
CA PRO A 364 2.40 9.95 -21.03
C PRO A 364 2.62 10.34 -19.57
N SER A 365 3.90 10.42 -19.17
CA SER A 365 4.31 10.95 -17.88
C SER A 365 5.65 11.68 -17.96
N ALA A 366 5.82 12.67 -17.09
CA ALA A 366 7.08 13.37 -16.90
C ALA A 366 7.26 13.74 -15.42
N ASP A 367 8.46 13.54 -14.91
CA ASP A 367 8.84 13.95 -13.55
C ASP A 367 10.15 14.70 -13.59
N ILE A 368 10.28 15.69 -12.74
CA ILE A 368 11.45 16.54 -12.62
C ILE A 368 11.77 16.77 -11.14
N ARG A 369 13.05 16.62 -10.79
CA ARG A 369 13.62 17.10 -9.53
C ARG A 369 14.79 18.02 -9.86
N PHE A 370 14.73 19.25 -9.38
CA PHE A 370 15.78 20.23 -9.56
C PHE A 370 16.36 20.67 -8.22
N ARG A 371 17.66 20.47 -8.04
CA ARG A 371 18.39 20.92 -6.86
C ARG A 371 18.78 22.38 -7.00
N VAL A 372 18.12 23.23 -6.22
CA VAL A 372 18.39 24.68 -6.20
C VAL A 372 19.69 24.93 -5.45
N PHE A 373 19.83 24.37 -4.26
CA PHE A 373 21.04 24.34 -3.44
C PHE A 373 21.07 23.07 -2.57
N ASP A 374 22.19 22.82 -1.87
CA ASP A 374 22.34 21.61 -1.07
C ASP A 374 21.25 21.46 -0.02
N GLY A 375 20.51 20.37 -0.12
CA GLY A 375 19.39 20.04 0.75
C GLY A 375 18.06 20.64 0.32
N PHE A 376 17.96 21.49 -0.71
CA PHE A 376 16.70 22.06 -1.18
C PHE A 376 16.44 21.69 -2.65
N ASP A 377 15.38 20.93 -2.86
CA ASP A 377 14.95 20.42 -4.16
C ASP A 377 13.52 20.94 -4.48
N VAL A 378 13.29 21.25 -5.75
CA VAL A 378 11.96 21.49 -6.35
C VAL A 378 11.59 20.27 -7.16
N LEU A 379 10.35 19.81 -7.02
CA LEU A 379 9.82 18.61 -7.68
C LEU A 379 8.54 18.96 -8.43
N ALA A 380 8.37 18.37 -9.60
CA ALA A 380 7.11 18.42 -10.33
C ALA A 380 6.88 17.10 -11.05
N PHE A 381 5.63 16.69 -11.18
CA PHE A 381 5.25 15.65 -12.11
C PHE A 381 3.92 15.96 -12.82
N GLY A 382 3.75 15.36 -14.00
CA GLY A 382 2.49 15.28 -14.72
C GLY A 382 2.33 13.90 -15.32
N ARG A 383 1.13 13.34 -15.24
CA ARG A 383 0.84 11.99 -15.71
C ARG A 383 -0.62 11.84 -16.12
N ARG A 384 -0.85 11.05 -17.16
CA ARG A 384 -2.16 10.45 -17.44
C ARG A 384 -2.23 9.06 -16.84
N ALA A 385 -3.24 8.77 -16.05
CA ALA A 385 -3.54 7.46 -15.48
C ALA A 385 -4.83 6.90 -16.08
N TYR A 386 -4.93 5.57 -16.15
CA TYR A 386 -5.97 4.86 -16.85
C TYR A 386 -6.42 3.63 -16.05
N ARG A 387 -7.72 3.43 -15.89
CA ARG A 387 -8.28 2.26 -15.19
C ARG A 387 -9.26 1.52 -16.09
N VAL A 388 -9.00 0.24 -16.31
CA VAL A 388 -9.93 -0.66 -17.02
C VAL A 388 -11.08 -1.04 -16.08
N PRO A 389 -12.33 -1.14 -16.57
CA PRO A 389 -13.45 -1.63 -15.77
C PRO A 389 -13.18 -3.03 -15.20
N THR A 390 -13.68 -3.30 -14.01
CA THR A 390 -13.57 -4.59 -13.32
C THR A 390 -14.54 -5.62 -13.90
N PHE A 391 -14.36 -6.90 -13.58
CA PHE A 391 -15.29 -7.91 -14.04
C PHE A 391 -16.69 -7.75 -13.42
N ASN A 392 -16.79 -7.32 -12.17
CA ASN A 392 -18.10 -7.00 -11.58
C ASN A 392 -18.80 -5.85 -12.31
N GLU A 393 -18.07 -4.79 -12.67
CA GLU A 393 -18.64 -3.67 -13.42
C GLU A 393 -19.09 -4.07 -14.83
N LEU A 394 -18.45 -5.08 -15.44
CA LEU A 394 -18.76 -5.51 -16.82
C LEU A 394 -19.79 -6.64 -16.89
N TYR A 395 -19.68 -7.64 -16.00
CA TYR A 395 -20.29 -8.96 -16.23
C TYR A 395 -21.17 -9.46 -15.09
N TYR A 396 -21.27 -8.75 -13.94
CA TYR A 396 -22.10 -9.20 -12.83
C TYR A 396 -23.58 -9.27 -13.26
N VAL A 397 -24.21 -10.43 -13.10
CA VAL A 397 -25.59 -10.67 -13.56
C VAL A 397 -26.57 -9.70 -12.89
N GLY A 398 -27.38 -9.00 -13.69
CA GLY A 398 -28.35 -8.02 -13.22
C GLY A 398 -27.78 -6.65 -12.82
N TYR A 399 -26.47 -6.45 -12.97
CA TYR A 399 -25.81 -5.17 -12.66
C TYR A 399 -24.81 -4.73 -13.76
N GLY A 400 -23.98 -5.65 -14.26
CA GLY A 400 -22.83 -5.32 -15.14
C GLY A 400 -23.23 -4.65 -16.46
N ASN A 401 -22.32 -3.84 -16.99
CA ASN A 401 -22.46 -3.16 -18.28
C ASN A 401 -21.20 -3.40 -19.14
N PRO A 402 -21.28 -4.29 -20.16
CA PRO A 402 -20.12 -4.61 -21.02
C PRO A 402 -19.62 -3.45 -21.89
N GLU A 403 -20.44 -2.40 -22.08
CA GLU A 403 -20.09 -1.23 -22.92
C GLU A 403 -19.23 -0.19 -22.17
N LEU A 404 -18.88 -0.42 -20.93
CA LEU A 404 -18.06 0.50 -20.15
C LEU A 404 -16.71 0.77 -20.80
N ARG A 405 -16.38 2.07 -20.85
CA ARG A 405 -15.07 2.57 -21.23
C ARG A 405 -14.17 2.66 -20.00
N PRO A 406 -12.85 2.65 -20.19
CA PRO A 406 -11.91 2.93 -19.12
C PRO A 406 -12.08 4.34 -18.55
N GLU A 407 -11.78 4.47 -17.26
CA GLU A 407 -11.65 5.77 -16.60
C GLU A 407 -10.32 6.43 -16.98
N ASP A 408 -10.30 7.75 -17.05
CA ASP A 408 -9.15 8.56 -17.46
C ASP A 408 -8.86 9.65 -16.42
N ALA A 409 -7.63 9.71 -15.91
CA ALA A 409 -7.23 10.69 -14.90
C ALA A 409 -5.95 11.42 -15.31
N TRP A 410 -5.98 12.75 -15.29
CA TRP A 410 -4.78 13.58 -15.34
C TRP A 410 -4.36 13.96 -13.93
N MET A 411 -3.09 13.75 -13.61
CA MET A 411 -2.51 13.97 -12.29
C MET A 411 -1.31 14.89 -12.41
N THR A 412 -1.25 15.89 -11.56
CA THR A 412 -0.13 16.85 -11.50
C THR A 412 0.22 17.18 -10.06
N ASP A 413 1.49 17.47 -9.83
CA ASP A 413 2.02 17.86 -8.52
C ASP A 413 3.21 18.81 -8.71
N LEU A 414 3.29 19.79 -7.82
CA LEU A 414 4.42 20.72 -7.71
C LEU A 414 4.78 20.86 -6.24
N GLY A 415 6.05 20.67 -5.91
CA GLY A 415 6.47 20.71 -4.52
C GLY A 415 7.91 21.11 -4.29
N VAL A 416 8.22 21.26 -3.03
CA VAL A 416 9.56 21.55 -2.53
C VAL A 416 9.91 20.59 -1.40
N GLU A 417 11.17 20.18 -1.34
CA GLU A 417 11.72 19.37 -0.27
C GLU A 417 12.98 20.03 0.27
N TYR A 418 13.07 20.10 1.59
CA TYR A 418 14.28 20.50 2.30
C TYR A 418 14.72 19.40 3.24
N SER A 419 16.00 19.04 3.22
CA SER A 419 16.56 18.07 4.15
C SER A 419 17.99 18.47 4.50
N ARG A 420 18.31 18.54 5.79
CA ARG A 420 19.64 18.86 6.26
C ARG A 420 20.02 18.05 7.50
N ASP A 421 21.26 17.58 7.48
CA ASP A 421 21.92 16.94 8.62
C ASP A 421 22.88 17.95 9.25
N PHE A 422 22.68 18.26 10.53
CA PHE A 422 23.50 19.21 11.27
C PHE A 422 24.42 18.44 12.21
N SER A 423 25.69 18.35 11.88
CA SER A 423 26.76 17.75 12.71
C SER A 423 26.45 16.35 13.25
N GLY A 424 25.67 15.53 12.55
CA GLY A 424 25.33 14.16 12.92
C GLY A 424 24.39 13.99 14.13
N ALA A 425 24.16 15.05 14.90
CA ALA A 425 23.28 15.02 16.07
C ALA A 425 21.83 15.40 15.75
N TRP A 426 21.61 16.25 14.74
CA TRP A 426 20.32 16.82 14.40
C TRP A 426 20.02 16.59 12.92
N LYS A 427 18.80 16.15 12.63
CA LYS A 427 18.29 16.05 11.25
C LYS A 427 16.96 16.76 11.16
N VAL A 428 16.79 17.55 10.12
CA VAL A 428 15.55 18.27 9.82
C VAL A 428 15.16 17.96 8.40
N ASN A 429 13.88 17.68 8.16
CA ASN A 429 13.29 17.62 6.84
C ASN A 429 11.96 18.37 6.80
N ALA A 430 11.65 18.94 5.66
CA ALA A 430 10.38 19.59 5.40
C ALA A 430 9.99 19.36 3.94
N LYS A 431 8.71 19.10 3.70
CA LYS A 431 8.14 18.90 2.36
C LYS A 431 6.82 19.65 2.26
N MET A 432 6.60 20.25 1.11
CA MET A 432 5.32 20.87 0.75
C MET A 432 5.03 20.55 -0.70
N ASN A 433 3.83 20.06 -0.99
CA ASN A 433 3.36 19.74 -2.33
C ASN A 433 1.94 20.25 -2.53
N GLY A 434 1.69 20.94 -3.66
CA GLY A 434 0.35 21.18 -4.19
C GLY A 434 0.05 20.18 -5.30
N PHE A 435 -1.18 19.67 -5.36
CA PHE A 435 -1.58 18.71 -6.38
C PHE A 435 -2.95 19.03 -6.98
N LEU A 436 -3.14 18.60 -8.22
CA LEU A 436 -4.40 18.69 -8.97
C LEU A 436 -4.56 17.42 -9.80
N ASN A 437 -5.69 16.71 -9.57
CA ASN A 437 -6.06 15.51 -10.31
C ASN A 437 -7.47 15.71 -10.88
N TYR A 438 -7.64 15.40 -12.16
CA TYR A 438 -8.94 15.46 -12.83
C TYR A 438 -9.26 14.10 -13.44
N LEU A 439 -10.31 13.46 -12.92
CA LEU A 439 -10.81 12.17 -13.34
C LEU A 439 -12.07 12.36 -14.18
N THR A 440 -12.10 11.75 -15.34
CA THR A 440 -13.26 11.69 -16.26
C THR A 440 -13.65 10.26 -16.57
N ASP A 441 -14.81 10.08 -17.16
CA ASP A 441 -15.39 8.76 -17.46
C ASP A 441 -15.40 7.82 -16.22
N LYS A 442 -15.47 8.43 -15.02
CA LYS A 442 -15.55 7.65 -13.78
C LYS A 442 -16.76 6.75 -13.82
N ILE A 443 -16.55 5.46 -13.54
CA ILE A 443 -17.62 4.48 -13.45
C ILE A 443 -18.36 4.69 -12.14
N ALA A 444 -19.65 4.99 -12.25
CA ALA A 444 -20.55 5.17 -11.13
C ALA A 444 -21.87 4.46 -11.42
N SER A 445 -22.46 3.90 -10.39
CA SER A 445 -23.79 3.25 -10.49
C SER A 445 -24.88 4.30 -10.57
N ALA A 446 -25.84 4.08 -11.47
CA ALA A 446 -27.04 4.90 -11.61
C ALA A 446 -28.24 4.01 -11.96
N PRO A 447 -29.49 4.46 -11.72
CA PRO A 447 -30.68 3.79 -12.19
C PRO A 447 -30.65 3.58 -13.71
N THR A 448 -31.17 2.44 -14.18
CA THR A 448 -31.30 2.20 -15.63
C THR A 448 -32.43 3.05 -16.22
N ALA A 449 -32.39 3.27 -17.53
CA ALA A 449 -33.44 4.03 -18.22
C ALA A 449 -34.78 3.26 -18.26
N GLU A 450 -34.72 1.94 -18.24
CA GLU A 450 -35.89 1.05 -18.31
C GLU A 450 -36.60 0.92 -16.96
N ASP A 451 -35.84 0.83 -15.85
CA ASP A 451 -36.41 0.69 -14.50
C ASP A 451 -35.53 1.45 -13.48
N PRO A 452 -36.07 2.50 -12.84
CA PRO A 452 -35.34 3.26 -11.82
C PRO A 452 -34.96 2.47 -10.56
N ASN A 453 -35.51 1.29 -10.36
CA ASN A 453 -35.14 0.40 -9.23
C ASN A 453 -33.94 -0.49 -9.55
N ILE A 454 -33.61 -0.65 -10.84
CA ILE A 454 -32.44 -1.42 -11.29
C ILE A 454 -31.27 -0.46 -11.50
N TRP A 455 -30.15 -0.76 -10.87
CA TRP A 455 -28.93 0.05 -10.96
C TRP A 455 -27.91 -0.67 -11.83
N ALA A 456 -27.19 0.10 -12.65
CA ALA A 456 -26.09 -0.39 -13.46
C ALA A 456 -24.91 0.62 -13.47
N PRO A 457 -23.69 0.18 -13.75
CA PRO A 457 -22.53 1.07 -13.84
C PRO A 457 -22.49 1.79 -15.20
N TYR A 458 -22.15 3.07 -15.17
CA TYR A 458 -22.02 3.93 -16.35
C TYR A 458 -20.79 4.84 -16.24
N ASN A 459 -20.20 5.24 -17.36
CA ASN A 459 -19.12 6.23 -17.45
C ASN A 459 -19.67 7.66 -17.35
N ILE A 460 -20.22 8.05 -16.23
CA ILE A 460 -20.90 9.34 -16.02
C ILE A 460 -20.14 10.26 -15.07
N GLY A 461 -19.28 9.72 -14.23
CA GLY A 461 -18.66 10.47 -13.15
C GLY A 461 -17.48 11.34 -13.61
N LYS A 462 -17.36 12.51 -12.98
CA LYS A 462 -16.18 13.38 -13.06
C LYS A 462 -15.78 13.81 -11.65
N VAL A 463 -14.49 13.76 -11.35
CA VAL A 463 -13.97 14.17 -10.04
C VAL A 463 -12.81 15.12 -10.21
N LEU A 464 -12.88 16.25 -9.51
CA LEU A 464 -11.74 17.16 -9.35
C LEU A 464 -11.19 17.00 -7.94
N SER A 465 -9.97 16.48 -7.84
CA SER A 465 -9.25 16.34 -6.58
C SER A 465 -8.07 17.30 -6.55
N SER A 466 -8.06 18.22 -5.60
CA SER A 466 -6.99 19.20 -5.44
C SER A 466 -6.65 19.39 -3.97
N GLY A 467 -5.42 19.80 -3.70
CA GLY A 467 -5.03 19.97 -2.31
C GLY A 467 -3.55 20.24 -2.11
N MET A 468 -3.16 20.12 -0.86
CA MET A 468 -1.79 20.36 -0.42
C MET A 468 -1.40 19.33 0.64
N ASP A 469 -0.19 18.81 0.50
CA ASP A 469 0.45 17.94 1.49
C ASP A 469 1.63 18.68 2.13
N LEU A 470 1.67 18.70 3.44
CA LEU A 470 2.77 19.22 4.26
C LEU A 470 3.36 18.07 5.09
N ALA A 471 4.67 17.96 5.13
CA ALA A 471 5.35 17.06 6.04
C ALA A 471 6.58 17.73 6.63
N GLY A 472 6.80 17.50 7.93
CA GLY A 472 7.98 17.97 8.64
C GLY A 472 8.49 16.88 9.55
N GLY A 473 9.81 16.73 9.63
CA GLY A 473 10.45 15.77 10.49
C GLY A 473 11.66 16.38 11.16
N PHE A 474 11.83 16.02 12.41
CA PHE A 474 12.93 16.39 13.25
C PHE A 474 13.46 15.16 13.97
N ALA A 475 14.76 14.95 13.95
CA ALA A 475 15.38 13.88 14.71
C ALA A 475 16.63 14.40 15.41
N TRP A 476 16.83 13.94 16.65
CA TRP A 476 17.96 14.28 17.50
C TRP A 476 18.47 13.04 18.23
N GLN A 477 19.78 12.93 18.33
CA GLN A 477 20.41 11.88 19.12
C GLN A 477 21.66 12.35 19.85
N ASN A 478 21.91 11.72 20.99
CA ASN A 478 23.19 11.75 21.70
C ASN A 478 23.56 10.33 22.16
N ALA A 479 24.50 10.21 23.10
CA ALA A 479 24.94 8.89 23.59
C ALA A 479 23.81 8.01 24.16
N ASP A 480 22.85 8.61 24.90
CA ASP A 480 21.81 7.90 25.63
C ASP A 480 20.41 8.06 25.01
N TRP A 481 20.13 9.20 24.40
CA TRP A 481 18.82 9.57 23.89
C TRP A 481 18.73 9.55 22.37
N LYS A 482 17.61 9.08 21.87
CA LYS A 482 17.22 9.21 20.45
C LYS A 482 15.78 9.70 20.42
N CYS A 483 15.56 10.89 19.88
CA CYS A 483 14.25 11.50 19.76
C CYS A 483 13.94 11.81 18.31
N SER A 484 12.70 11.56 17.89
CA SER A 484 12.19 12.00 16.59
C SER A 484 10.77 12.49 16.72
N PHE A 485 10.39 13.40 15.85
CA PHE A 485 9.05 13.93 15.70
C PHE A 485 8.75 14.14 14.23
N ASP A 486 7.62 13.61 13.79
CA ASP A 486 7.12 13.77 12.42
C ASP A 486 5.70 14.33 12.46
N VAL A 487 5.45 15.33 11.65
CA VAL A 487 4.12 15.88 11.39
C VAL A 487 3.80 15.72 9.91
N LYS A 488 2.60 15.24 9.61
CA LYS A 488 2.08 15.15 8.24
C LYS A 488 0.67 15.71 8.21
N TYR A 489 0.42 16.61 7.30
CA TYR A 489 -0.89 17.21 7.10
C TYR A 489 -1.27 17.19 5.63
N THR A 490 -2.49 16.80 5.34
CA THR A 490 -3.09 16.88 4.00
C THR A 490 -4.38 17.69 4.08
N LEU A 491 -4.45 18.72 3.24
CA LEU A 491 -5.69 19.41 2.87
C LEU A 491 -6.13 18.83 1.54
N LEU A 492 -7.34 18.27 1.47
CA LEU A 492 -7.86 17.59 0.29
C LEU A 492 -9.29 18.04 -0.02
N SER A 493 -9.49 18.58 -1.21
CA SER A 493 -10.79 18.83 -1.80
C SER A 493 -10.98 17.88 -2.98
N ALA A 494 -11.72 16.79 -2.78
CA ALA A 494 -12.12 15.85 -3.84
C ALA A 494 -13.61 16.02 -4.09
N VAL A 495 -13.98 16.71 -5.17
CA VAL A 495 -15.37 17.12 -5.42
C VAL A 495 -15.92 16.48 -6.68
N ASP A 496 -17.21 16.14 -6.62
CA ASP A 496 -17.97 15.72 -7.79
C ASP A 496 -18.12 16.86 -8.78
N LYS A 497 -17.76 16.63 -10.03
CA LYS A 497 -17.92 17.54 -11.17
C LYS A 497 -18.78 16.93 -12.28
N THR A 498 -19.52 15.88 -11.96
CA THR A 498 -20.46 15.22 -12.87
C THR A 498 -21.60 16.20 -13.21
N PRO A 499 -21.80 16.55 -14.49
CA PRO A 499 -22.92 17.39 -14.89
C PRO A 499 -24.26 16.80 -14.44
N ASP A 500 -25.18 17.64 -14.02
CA ASP A 500 -26.54 17.30 -13.61
C ASP A 500 -26.64 16.33 -12.41
N SER A 501 -25.51 16.02 -11.75
CA SER A 501 -25.50 15.23 -10.51
C SER A 501 -26.04 16.05 -9.33
N TYR A 502 -26.86 15.44 -8.49
CA TYR A 502 -27.34 16.06 -7.25
C TYR A 502 -26.20 16.31 -6.24
N THR A 503 -25.06 15.64 -6.40
CA THR A 503 -23.83 15.82 -5.61
C THR A 503 -22.82 16.78 -6.27
N TYR A 504 -23.22 17.48 -7.36
CA TYR A 504 -22.32 18.40 -8.05
C TYR A 504 -21.71 19.45 -7.10
N GLY A 505 -20.38 19.53 -7.09
CA GLY A 505 -19.64 20.45 -6.21
C GLY A 505 -19.49 19.98 -4.77
N GLN A 506 -20.11 18.89 -4.38
CA GLN A 506 -19.93 18.30 -3.04
C GLN A 506 -18.65 17.46 -2.96
N GLN A 507 -18.12 17.34 -1.74
CA GLN A 507 -17.00 16.44 -1.44
C GLN A 507 -17.41 14.99 -1.74
N ILE A 508 -16.49 14.19 -2.23
CA ILE A 508 -16.70 12.72 -2.36
C ILE A 508 -16.88 12.13 -0.95
N PRO A 509 -17.90 11.28 -0.74
CA PRO A 509 -18.18 10.68 0.57
C PRO A 509 -16.98 10.00 1.21
N TYR A 510 -16.91 10.08 2.53
CA TYR A 510 -15.91 9.48 3.43
C TYR A 510 -14.48 10.02 3.28
N ILE A 511 -14.20 10.86 2.30
CA ILE A 511 -12.88 11.51 2.12
C ILE A 511 -12.78 12.71 3.07
N ALA A 512 -11.80 12.68 3.97
CA ALA A 512 -11.55 13.79 4.90
C ALA A 512 -10.90 14.98 4.18
N LYS A 513 -11.41 16.19 4.43
CA LYS A 513 -10.77 17.45 3.96
C LYS A 513 -9.46 17.70 4.68
N HIS A 514 -9.41 17.39 5.96
CA HIS A 514 -8.25 17.61 6.82
C HIS A 514 -7.78 16.28 7.40
N THR A 515 -6.56 15.92 7.10
CA THR A 515 -5.89 14.76 7.67
C THR A 515 -4.61 15.22 8.36
N LEU A 516 -4.46 14.95 9.66
CA LEU A 516 -3.25 15.27 10.41
C LEU A 516 -2.76 14.02 11.12
N VAL A 517 -1.46 13.75 11.02
CA VAL A 517 -0.77 12.67 11.72
C VAL A 517 0.45 13.26 12.42
N LEU A 518 0.52 13.07 13.72
CA LEU A 518 1.69 13.38 14.54
C LEU A 518 2.26 12.07 15.06
N ASN A 519 3.54 11.83 14.83
CA ASN A 519 4.25 10.66 15.32
C ASN A 519 5.51 11.11 16.02
N ALA A 520 5.75 10.63 17.24
CA ALA A 520 6.99 10.89 17.94
C ALA A 520 7.60 9.60 18.50
N VAL A 521 8.89 9.61 18.68
CA VAL A 521 9.63 8.56 19.38
C VAL A 521 10.62 9.21 20.32
N ALA A 522 10.57 8.85 21.59
CA ALA A 522 11.58 9.20 22.57
C ALA A 522 12.19 7.91 23.13
N SER A 523 13.47 7.69 22.87
CA SER A 523 14.17 6.48 23.33
C SER A 523 15.30 6.82 24.28
N TRP A 524 15.41 6.05 25.37
CA TRP A 524 16.45 6.19 26.38
C TRP A 524 16.81 4.82 26.96
N LYS A 525 18.09 4.45 26.85
CA LYS A 525 18.65 3.21 27.43
C LYS A 525 17.77 1.95 27.21
N GLY A 526 17.29 1.78 25.98
CA GLY A 526 16.44 0.65 25.58
C GLY A 526 14.95 0.80 25.91
N TRP A 527 14.52 1.86 26.59
CA TRP A 527 13.12 2.26 26.65
C TRP A 527 12.76 3.10 25.43
N ALA A 528 11.53 3.01 24.95
CA ALA A 528 10.99 3.90 23.94
C ALA A 528 9.53 4.21 24.24
N LEU A 529 9.17 5.48 24.20
CA LEU A 529 7.80 5.98 24.24
C LEU A 529 7.42 6.48 22.85
N ILE A 530 6.28 6.00 22.34
CA ILE A 530 5.85 6.21 20.96
C ILE A 530 4.39 6.67 20.96
N PRO A 531 4.11 7.97 21.06
CA PRO A 531 2.78 8.53 20.80
C PRO A 531 2.54 8.69 19.30
N VAL A 532 1.33 8.32 18.86
CA VAL A 532 0.81 8.57 17.52
C VAL A 532 -0.57 9.20 17.65
N TRP A 533 -0.72 10.44 17.21
CA TRP A 533 -2.00 11.13 17.19
C TRP A 533 -2.45 11.36 15.76
N GLN A 534 -3.75 11.14 15.52
CA GLN A 534 -4.36 11.25 14.19
C GLN A 534 -5.67 12.03 14.30
N LEU A 535 -5.91 12.90 13.31
CA LEU A 535 -7.16 13.63 13.12
C LEU A 535 -7.67 13.41 11.70
N ARG A 536 -8.98 13.20 11.57
CA ARG A 536 -9.71 13.21 10.30
C ARG A 536 -10.93 14.11 10.46
N ALA A 537 -11.01 15.17 9.64
CA ALA A 537 -12.04 16.18 9.76
C ALA A 537 -12.60 16.63 8.41
N GLY A 538 -13.82 17.19 8.43
CA GLY A 538 -14.51 17.70 7.26
C GLY A 538 -14.95 16.60 6.30
N ARG A 539 -15.56 15.53 6.84
CA ARG A 539 -16.09 14.39 6.07
C ARG A 539 -17.58 14.53 5.84
N ILE A 540 -18.04 13.95 4.75
CA ILE A 540 -19.47 13.77 4.47
C ILE A 540 -19.77 12.31 4.14
N ASP A 541 -21.01 11.89 4.27
CA ASP A 541 -21.58 10.71 3.63
C ASP A 541 -22.64 11.10 2.60
N GLY A 542 -23.44 10.16 2.14
CA GLY A 542 -24.52 10.47 1.17
C GLY A 542 -25.68 11.28 1.75
N SER A 543 -25.78 11.44 3.08
CA SER A 543 -26.87 12.11 3.79
C SER A 543 -26.48 13.47 4.40
N GLY A 544 -25.17 13.76 4.52
CA GLY A 544 -24.70 15.01 5.12
C GLY A 544 -23.30 14.92 5.69
N THR A 545 -23.02 15.73 6.71
CA THR A 545 -21.74 15.69 7.44
C THR A 545 -21.70 14.55 8.43
N ILE A 546 -20.57 13.87 8.53
CA ILE A 546 -20.29 12.87 9.54
C ILE A 546 -19.23 13.40 10.52
N ASP A 547 -19.28 12.89 11.76
CA ASP A 547 -18.44 13.38 12.84
C ASP A 547 -16.94 13.30 12.51
N ASP A 548 -16.25 14.36 12.86
CA ASP A 548 -14.79 14.37 12.87
C ASP A 548 -14.28 13.48 13.99
N TRP A 549 -13.11 12.88 13.78
CA TRP A 549 -12.55 12.03 14.82
C TRP A 549 -11.05 12.25 15.00
N ASN A 550 -10.59 11.97 16.21
CA ASN A 550 -9.18 11.90 16.50
C ASN A 550 -8.87 10.74 17.46
N THR A 551 -7.73 10.14 17.28
CA THR A 551 -7.24 9.05 18.13
C THR A 551 -5.81 9.30 18.57
N LEU A 552 -5.50 8.91 19.79
CA LEU A 552 -4.15 8.89 20.34
C LEU A 552 -3.78 7.46 20.71
N ASN A 553 -2.76 6.93 20.05
CA ASN A 553 -2.15 5.66 20.41
C ASN A 553 -0.87 5.93 21.17
N LEU A 554 -0.62 5.19 22.25
CA LEU A 554 0.57 5.33 23.07
C LEU A 554 1.22 3.96 23.26
N THR A 555 2.45 3.79 22.80
CA THR A 555 3.21 2.55 22.96
C THR A 555 4.43 2.79 23.84
N LEU A 556 4.59 1.98 24.87
CA LEU A 556 5.80 1.86 25.67
C LEU A 556 6.51 0.57 25.28
N ARG A 557 7.80 0.66 24.91
CA ARG A 557 8.64 -0.49 24.54
C ARG A 557 9.89 -0.52 25.41
N LYS A 558 10.31 -1.73 25.81
CA LYS A 558 11.60 -2.00 26.43
C LYS A 558 12.36 -3.02 25.62
N GLU A 559 13.54 -2.65 25.18
CA GLU A 559 14.50 -3.55 24.52
C GLU A 559 15.60 -3.94 25.49
N LEU A 560 15.84 -5.25 25.60
CA LEU A 560 16.92 -5.86 26.36
C LEU A 560 17.93 -6.46 25.37
N LYS A 561 19.17 -6.01 25.43
CA LYS A 561 20.26 -6.61 24.65
C LYS A 561 20.72 -7.88 25.36
N LEU A 562 20.53 -9.03 24.70
CA LEU A 562 21.01 -10.31 25.21
C LEU A 562 22.41 -10.60 24.65
N PRO A 563 23.37 -11.08 25.48
CA PRO A 563 24.67 -11.50 25.01
C PRO A 563 24.57 -12.62 23.99
N LYS A 564 25.32 -12.56 22.90
CA LYS A 564 25.44 -13.58 21.83
C LYS A 564 24.17 -13.85 20.99
N THR A 565 23.04 -13.25 21.33
CA THR A 565 21.79 -13.34 20.56
C THR A 565 21.32 -11.94 20.20
N GLY A 566 20.16 -11.80 19.59
CA GLY A 566 19.58 -10.51 19.30
C GLY A 566 18.79 -9.94 20.47
N PRO A 567 18.17 -8.77 20.31
CA PRO A 567 17.40 -8.12 21.35
C PRO A 567 16.09 -8.86 21.65
N LEU A 568 15.73 -8.89 22.93
CA LEU A 568 14.39 -9.23 23.42
C LEU A 568 13.65 -7.93 23.71
N SER A 569 12.50 -7.72 23.11
CA SER A 569 11.68 -6.52 23.27
C SER A 569 10.33 -6.85 23.88
N PHE A 570 9.90 -6.07 24.84
CA PHE A 570 8.55 -6.06 25.38
C PHE A 570 7.87 -4.77 24.97
N SER A 571 6.59 -4.84 24.62
CA SER A 571 5.79 -3.66 24.27
C SER A 571 4.42 -3.72 24.92
N PHE A 572 3.92 -2.55 25.29
CA PHE A 572 2.57 -2.35 25.77
C PHE A 572 1.99 -1.11 25.08
N SER A 573 0.85 -1.27 24.46
CA SER A 573 0.18 -0.20 23.71
C SER A 573 -1.23 0.02 24.21
N VAL A 574 -1.58 1.27 24.43
CA VAL A 574 -2.96 1.73 24.59
C VAL A 574 -3.36 2.36 23.26
N ARG A 575 -4.30 1.75 22.58
CA ARG A 575 -4.86 2.26 21.33
C ARG A 575 -6.11 3.07 21.62
N ASN A 576 -6.30 4.14 20.84
CA ASN A 576 -7.41 5.09 21.05
C ASN A 576 -7.53 5.49 22.54
N LEU A 577 -6.44 6.00 23.12
CA LEU A 577 -6.36 6.39 24.54
C LEU A 577 -7.48 7.36 24.94
N LEU A 578 -7.90 8.22 24.00
CA LEU A 578 -8.96 9.21 24.22
C LEU A 578 -10.37 8.59 24.25
N ASP A 579 -10.48 7.30 23.92
CA ASP A 579 -11.74 6.56 23.81
C ASP A 579 -12.75 7.22 22.84
N CYS A 580 -12.22 7.82 21.76
CA CYS A 580 -13.04 8.42 20.72
C CYS A 580 -13.90 7.34 20.06
N ARG A 581 -15.19 7.57 20.01
CA ARG A 581 -16.12 6.74 19.25
C ARG A 581 -16.21 7.30 17.85
N TYR A 582 -15.90 6.49 16.86
CA TYR A 582 -15.82 6.97 15.47
C TYR A 582 -16.12 5.86 14.49
N GLU A 583 -16.41 6.31 13.27
CA GLU A 583 -16.64 5.46 12.09
C GLU A 583 -15.77 5.98 10.95
N ILE A 584 -15.20 5.08 10.17
CA ILE A 584 -14.51 5.44 8.92
C ILE A 584 -15.53 5.50 7.80
N SER A 585 -16.40 4.49 7.70
CA SER A 585 -17.59 4.46 6.85
C SER A 585 -18.83 4.50 7.75
N SER A 586 -19.86 5.24 7.33
CA SER A 586 -21.10 5.38 8.11
C SER A 586 -21.74 4.02 8.39
N GLY A 587 -22.12 3.81 9.65
CA GLY A 587 -22.68 2.54 10.11
C GLY A 587 -21.66 1.42 10.38
N TYR A 588 -20.35 1.70 10.28
CA TYR A 588 -19.29 0.75 10.62
C TYR A 588 -18.43 1.28 11.76
N PRO A 589 -18.87 1.07 13.01
CA PRO A 589 -18.16 1.58 14.17
C PRO A 589 -16.78 0.96 14.31
N MET A 590 -15.82 1.77 14.73
CA MET A 590 -14.46 1.37 15.02
C MET A 590 -14.28 1.07 16.53
N PRO A 591 -13.31 0.21 16.90
CA PRO A 591 -13.03 -0.08 18.30
C PRO A 591 -12.72 1.17 19.12
N GLY A 592 -13.29 1.27 20.33
CA GLY A 592 -12.91 2.25 21.34
C GLY A 592 -11.52 1.99 21.91
N ARG A 593 -11.26 2.45 23.13
CA ARG A 593 -9.99 2.22 23.80
C ARG A 593 -9.69 0.73 23.94
N SER A 594 -8.49 0.33 23.53
CA SER A 594 -8.05 -1.06 23.60
C SER A 594 -6.59 -1.17 24.05
N LEU A 595 -6.25 -2.30 24.62
CA LEU A 595 -4.92 -2.62 25.13
C LEU A 595 -4.33 -3.77 24.32
N ILE A 596 -3.04 -3.69 24.05
CA ILE A 596 -2.30 -4.79 23.44
C ILE A 596 -0.88 -4.84 24.01
N GLY A 597 -0.47 -6.01 24.44
CA GLY A 597 0.88 -6.28 24.92
C GLY A 597 1.56 -7.34 24.09
N GLY A 598 2.88 -7.31 24.01
CA GLY A 598 3.59 -8.31 23.24
C GLY A 598 5.07 -8.42 23.53
N VAL A 599 5.62 -9.49 23.03
CA VAL A 599 7.04 -9.82 23.10
C VAL A 599 7.57 -10.09 21.69
N GLU A 600 8.77 -9.61 21.41
CA GLU A 600 9.51 -9.84 20.18
C GLU A 600 10.93 -10.25 20.52
N TYR A 601 11.39 -11.36 19.96
CA TYR A 601 12.74 -11.87 20.10
C TYR A 601 13.39 -12.01 18.72
N LEU A 602 14.58 -11.42 18.59
CA LEU A 602 15.46 -11.58 17.43
C LEU A 602 16.68 -12.39 17.83
N PHE A 603 17.15 -13.31 16.98
CA PHE A 603 18.30 -14.16 17.24
C PHE A 603 19.10 -14.47 15.97
#